data_bf4833a007bdbaee27be187c56d653f3
#
_entry.id   bf4833a007bdbaee27be187c56d653f3
#
_cell.length_a   1.000
_cell.length_b   1.000
_cell.length_c   1.000
_cell.angle_alpha   90.00
_cell.angle_beta   90.00
_cell.angle_gamma   90.00
#
_symmetry.space_group_name_H-M   'P 1'
#
loop_
_entity.id
_entity.type
_entity.pdbx_description
1 polymer ?
#
loop_
_entity_poly.entity_id
_entity_poly.type
_entity_poly.pdbx_seq_one_letter_code
_entity_poly.pdbx_strand_id
1 'polypeptide(L)'
;MESKVVVPAKGQKITADVAGKLIVPDNPIIPFIEGDGIGVDVTPAMINVVDAAVKKAYSGKRAISWMEIYTGEKSTQIYGKDVWLPKETLDIIREYRVAIKGPLTTPVGGGIRSLNVALRQQLDLYICLRPVRYFDGTPSPVKHPELTDMVIFRENAEDIYAGIEWKAGSAEADKVIQFLRDEMGVSKIRFPQQCGIGIKPCSEEGTKRLVRAAIEYAITNERDSVTLVHKGNIMKFTEGAFKDWGYQLAREEFGGELIDGGPWVKIKNPNTGKDIVVKDVIADAFLQQILLRPAEYDVIACMNLNGDYISDALAAQVGGIGIAPGANIGDECALFEATHGTAPKYAGQDKVNPGSVILSAEMMLRHLGWFEAADLIIKGVEGAIKNKTVTYDFERLMDGAKLLKCSEFGDAIIEHM
;
A
#
# COMPACT_ATOMS: atom_id res chain seq x y z
N MET A 1 4.35 -25.02 19.82
CA MET A 1 5.71 -25.02 19.24
C MET A 1 6.50 -23.94 19.97
N GLU A 2 7.77 -24.18 20.23
CA GLU A 2 8.65 -23.17 20.80
C GLU A 2 8.85 -22.03 19.80
N SER A 3 8.82 -20.77 20.29
CA SER A 3 9.00 -19.59 19.45
C SER A 3 10.35 -19.66 18.70
N LYS A 4 10.29 -19.30 17.42
CA LYS A 4 11.50 -19.18 16.58
C LYS A 4 11.96 -17.72 16.46
N VAL A 5 11.15 -16.79 16.95
CA VAL A 5 11.44 -15.36 16.91
C VAL A 5 12.20 -14.96 18.18
N VAL A 6 13.27 -14.20 17.99
CA VAL A 6 14.08 -13.66 19.08
C VAL A 6 13.61 -12.24 19.38
N VAL A 7 12.95 -12.07 20.52
CA VAL A 7 12.53 -10.75 21.00
C VAL A 7 13.76 -9.96 21.45
N PRO A 8 13.97 -8.73 20.98
CA PRO A 8 15.09 -7.89 21.43
C PRO A 8 15.10 -7.69 22.94
N ALA A 9 16.27 -7.78 23.57
CA ALA A 9 16.44 -7.57 25.00
C ALA A 9 16.13 -6.12 25.44
N LYS A 10 16.17 -5.18 24.51
CA LYS A 10 15.83 -3.77 24.69
C LYS A 10 14.62 -3.42 23.85
N GLY A 11 13.91 -2.40 24.28
CA GLY A 11 12.72 -1.91 23.57
C GLY A 11 11.43 -2.28 24.27
N GLN A 12 10.36 -1.66 23.84
CA GLN A 12 9.02 -1.80 24.40
C GLN A 12 7.98 -1.97 23.28
N LYS A 13 6.89 -2.66 23.60
CA LYS A 13 5.76 -2.79 22.66
C LYS A 13 5.04 -1.46 22.50
N ILE A 14 4.59 -1.20 21.27
CA ILE A 14 3.61 -0.17 21.00
C ILE A 14 2.26 -0.66 21.56
N THR A 15 1.56 0.22 22.26
CA THR A 15 0.22 -0.04 22.79
C THR A 15 -0.78 0.95 22.20
N ALA A 16 -2.05 0.82 22.52
CA ALA A 16 -3.07 1.79 22.16
C ALA A 16 -3.88 2.19 23.39
N ASP A 17 -4.37 3.41 23.40
CA ASP A 17 -5.32 3.88 24.39
C ASP A 17 -6.75 3.34 24.10
N VAL A 18 -7.70 3.72 24.93
CA VAL A 18 -9.11 3.30 24.81
C VAL A 18 -9.80 3.81 23.54
N ALA A 19 -9.25 4.82 22.88
CA ALA A 19 -9.73 5.36 21.62
C ALA A 19 -9.01 4.74 20.40
N GLY A 20 -8.10 3.77 20.61
CA GLY A 20 -7.32 3.14 19.56
C GLY A 20 -6.07 3.92 19.11
N LYS A 21 -5.80 5.08 19.70
CA LYS A 21 -4.62 5.88 19.37
C LYS A 21 -3.35 5.21 19.89
N LEU A 22 -2.33 5.11 19.02
CA LEU A 22 -1.06 4.49 19.39
C LEU A 22 -0.32 5.28 20.48
N ILE A 23 0.20 4.53 21.46
CA ILE A 23 1.14 4.99 22.47
C ILE A 23 2.50 4.41 22.11
N VAL A 24 3.35 5.25 21.53
CA VAL A 24 4.65 4.86 20.98
C VAL A 24 5.74 5.21 21.99
N PRO A 25 6.50 4.22 22.51
CA PRO A 25 7.62 4.48 23.41
C PRO A 25 8.82 5.05 22.65
N ASP A 26 9.80 5.61 23.36
CA ASP A 26 11.02 6.14 22.75
C ASP A 26 11.94 5.05 22.14
N ASN A 27 11.74 3.80 22.52
CA ASN A 27 12.41 2.64 21.93
C ASN A 27 11.39 1.54 21.60
N PRO A 28 10.56 1.70 20.54
CA PRO A 28 9.60 0.68 20.15
C PRO A 28 10.29 -0.55 19.55
N ILE A 29 9.74 -1.73 19.83
CA ILE A 29 10.07 -2.94 19.09
C ILE A 29 9.23 -2.95 17.82
N ILE A 30 9.89 -2.99 16.68
CA ILE A 30 9.25 -3.06 15.35
C ILE A 30 9.58 -4.40 14.72
N PRO A 31 8.59 -5.29 14.55
CA PRO A 31 8.75 -6.49 13.73
C PRO A 31 9.04 -6.13 12.26
N PHE A 32 9.98 -6.87 11.66
CA PHE A 32 10.23 -6.76 10.23
C PHE A 32 10.35 -8.12 9.56
N ILE A 33 9.92 -8.20 8.31
CA ILE A 33 10.13 -9.34 7.42
C ILE A 33 11.17 -8.91 6.39
N GLU A 34 12.32 -9.57 6.35
CA GLU A 34 13.39 -9.26 5.39
C GLU A 34 12.87 -9.29 3.94
N GLY A 35 12.02 -10.28 3.65
CA GLY A 35 11.48 -10.52 2.32
C GLY A 35 12.30 -11.52 1.51
N ASP A 36 11.75 -11.87 0.35
CA ASP A 36 12.34 -12.82 -0.58
C ASP A 36 13.11 -12.08 -1.71
N GLY A 37 13.95 -12.80 -2.42
CA GLY A 37 14.69 -12.24 -3.55
C GLY A 37 15.55 -11.04 -3.14
N ILE A 38 15.28 -9.87 -3.72
CA ILE A 38 16.01 -8.62 -3.40
C ILE A 38 15.77 -8.09 -1.99
N GLY A 39 14.88 -8.71 -1.21
CA GLY A 39 14.67 -8.37 0.21
C GLY A 39 15.97 -8.34 1.02
N VAL A 40 16.88 -9.24 0.74
CA VAL A 40 18.22 -9.31 1.38
C VAL A 40 19.10 -8.08 1.13
N ASP A 41 18.84 -7.34 0.05
CA ASP A 41 19.56 -6.11 -0.30
C ASP A 41 18.84 -4.86 0.23
N VAL A 42 17.52 -4.74 -0.02
CA VAL A 42 16.78 -3.51 0.26
C VAL A 42 16.41 -3.32 1.73
N THR A 43 16.19 -4.41 2.47
CA THR A 43 15.77 -4.32 3.88
C THR A 43 16.90 -3.84 4.80
N PRO A 44 18.14 -4.34 4.68
CA PRO A 44 19.26 -3.76 5.44
C PRO A 44 19.53 -2.30 5.12
N ALA A 45 19.43 -1.89 3.84
CA ALA A 45 19.55 -0.49 3.44
C ALA A 45 18.48 0.40 4.09
N MET A 46 17.23 -0.07 4.13
CA MET A 46 16.13 0.62 4.80
C MET A 46 16.39 0.78 6.31
N ILE A 47 16.78 -0.29 7.01
CA ILE A 47 17.09 -0.25 8.45
C ILE A 47 18.18 0.79 8.74
N ASN A 48 19.26 0.78 7.94
CA ASN A 48 20.37 1.75 8.10
C ASN A 48 19.88 3.20 7.95
N VAL A 49 19.08 3.48 6.93
CA VAL A 49 18.52 4.82 6.68
C VAL A 49 17.60 5.27 7.82
N VAL A 50 16.71 4.40 8.28
CA VAL A 50 15.76 4.70 9.36
C VAL A 50 16.50 4.97 10.67
N ASP A 51 17.46 4.12 11.04
CA ASP A 51 18.24 4.28 12.26
C ASP A 51 19.04 5.59 12.26
N ALA A 52 19.63 5.95 11.12
CA ALA A 52 20.34 7.21 10.95
C ALA A 52 19.40 8.42 11.10
N ALA A 53 18.23 8.38 10.46
CA ALA A 53 17.21 9.44 10.54
C ALA A 53 16.71 9.63 11.98
N VAL A 54 16.34 8.55 12.65
CA VAL A 54 15.86 8.58 14.04
C VAL A 54 16.94 9.11 14.99
N LYS A 55 18.17 8.60 14.87
CA LYS A 55 19.31 9.07 15.67
C LYS A 55 19.56 10.57 15.48
N LYS A 56 19.51 11.05 14.25
CA LYS A 56 19.74 12.48 13.91
C LYS A 56 18.60 13.35 14.41
N ALA A 57 17.34 13.00 14.14
CA ALA A 57 16.17 13.79 14.50
C ALA A 57 16.05 13.98 16.02
N TYR A 58 16.34 12.93 16.80
CA TYR A 58 16.11 12.94 18.24
C TYR A 58 17.40 12.92 19.07
N SER A 59 18.54 13.20 18.46
CA SER A 59 19.87 13.26 19.14
C SER A 59 20.16 11.99 19.96
N GLY A 60 19.77 10.82 19.45
CA GLY A 60 19.95 9.52 20.08
C GLY A 60 19.03 9.23 21.29
N LYS A 61 18.05 10.08 21.59
CA LYS A 61 17.06 9.84 22.66
C LYS A 61 16.01 8.79 22.28
N ARG A 62 15.79 8.62 20.97
CA ARG A 62 14.91 7.59 20.42
C ARG A 62 15.70 6.60 19.58
N ALA A 63 15.25 5.36 19.54
CA ALA A 63 15.81 4.29 18.72
C ALA A 63 14.75 3.23 18.43
N ILE A 64 14.87 2.48 17.35
CA ILE A 64 14.03 1.33 17.06
C ILE A 64 14.75 0.05 17.47
N SER A 65 14.05 -0.85 18.13
CA SER A 65 14.51 -2.22 18.37
C SER A 65 13.88 -3.13 17.31
N TRP A 66 14.66 -3.48 16.31
CA TRP A 66 14.20 -4.31 15.21
C TRP A 66 14.06 -5.79 15.64
N MET A 67 12.95 -6.43 15.27
CA MET A 67 12.65 -7.83 15.57
C MET A 67 12.33 -8.57 14.28
N GLU A 68 13.21 -9.46 13.85
CA GLU A 68 12.96 -10.25 12.65
C GLU A 68 11.86 -11.28 12.88
N ILE A 69 10.86 -11.29 12.00
CA ILE A 69 9.80 -12.28 11.90
C ILE A 69 9.80 -12.86 10.49
N TYR A 70 9.20 -14.04 10.31
CA TYR A 70 9.43 -14.83 9.12
C TYR A 70 8.16 -15.06 8.32
N THR A 71 8.24 -14.82 7.02
CA THR A 71 7.24 -15.15 6.00
C THR A 71 7.97 -15.38 4.67
N GLY A 72 7.41 -16.14 3.77
CA GLY A 72 8.03 -16.43 2.46
C GLY A 72 9.04 -17.57 2.50
N GLU A 73 10.05 -17.50 1.66
CA GLU A 73 11.06 -18.57 1.49
C GLU A 73 11.84 -18.81 2.79
N LYS A 74 12.23 -17.75 3.48
CA LYS A 74 12.96 -17.86 4.76
C LYS A 74 12.14 -18.56 5.84
N SER A 75 10.82 -18.37 5.85
CA SER A 75 9.93 -19.10 6.75
C SER A 75 9.95 -20.62 6.53
N THR A 76 10.01 -21.06 5.28
CA THR A 76 10.06 -22.50 4.96
C THR A 76 11.33 -23.17 5.46
N GLN A 77 12.42 -22.41 5.58
CA GLN A 77 13.70 -22.91 6.11
C GLN A 77 13.65 -23.04 7.65
N ILE A 78 12.95 -22.15 8.34
CA ILE A 78 12.92 -22.05 9.81
C ILE A 78 11.84 -22.92 10.42
N TYR A 79 10.63 -22.93 9.82
CA TYR A 79 9.45 -23.64 10.35
C TYR A 79 9.15 -24.95 9.64
N GLY A 80 9.74 -25.21 8.49
CA GLY A 80 9.53 -26.40 7.66
C GLY A 80 8.97 -26.07 6.28
N LYS A 81 9.23 -26.95 5.32
CA LYS A 81 9.09 -26.75 3.86
C LYS A 81 7.73 -26.16 3.40
N ASP A 82 6.66 -26.45 4.10
CA ASP A 82 5.30 -26.02 3.68
C ASP A 82 4.77 -24.84 4.49
N VAL A 83 5.58 -24.25 5.40
CA VAL A 83 5.16 -23.17 6.28
C VAL A 83 5.63 -21.83 5.71
N TRP A 84 4.84 -21.28 4.79
CA TRP A 84 5.11 -19.99 4.13
C TRP A 84 4.68 -18.78 4.96
N LEU A 85 3.60 -18.92 5.75
CA LEU A 85 3.06 -17.89 6.65
C LEU A 85 2.76 -18.51 8.01
N PRO A 86 3.71 -18.47 8.95
CA PRO A 86 3.50 -18.98 10.30
C PRO A 86 2.42 -18.19 11.05
N LYS A 87 1.62 -18.89 11.84
CA LYS A 87 0.67 -18.21 12.76
C LYS A 87 1.40 -17.26 13.71
N GLU A 88 2.59 -17.61 14.16
CA GLU A 88 3.42 -16.78 15.03
C GLU A 88 3.69 -15.38 14.43
N THR A 89 3.95 -15.30 13.13
CA THR A 89 4.14 -14.01 12.43
C THR A 89 2.89 -13.14 12.52
N LEU A 90 1.71 -13.71 12.29
CA LEU A 90 0.44 -12.98 12.40
C LEU A 90 0.15 -12.51 13.83
N ASP A 91 0.39 -13.39 14.80
CA ASP A 91 0.16 -13.08 16.21
C ASP A 91 1.11 -11.95 16.66
N ILE A 92 2.37 -11.97 16.23
CA ILE A 92 3.35 -10.91 16.55
C ILE A 92 2.97 -9.58 15.90
N ILE A 93 2.54 -9.56 14.64
CA ILE A 93 2.13 -8.31 13.98
C ILE A 93 0.95 -7.67 14.74
N ARG A 94 -0.04 -8.45 15.16
CA ARG A 94 -1.15 -7.94 15.99
C ARG A 94 -0.66 -7.44 17.34
N GLU A 95 0.19 -8.20 17.99
CA GLU A 95 0.68 -7.89 19.34
C GLU A 95 1.53 -6.62 19.39
N TYR A 96 2.37 -6.40 18.37
CA TYR A 96 3.27 -5.25 18.27
C TYR A 96 2.69 -4.08 17.46
N ARG A 97 1.53 -4.27 16.81
CA ARG A 97 0.71 -3.28 16.11
C ARG A 97 1.30 -2.65 14.86
N VAL A 98 2.59 -2.48 14.77
CA VAL A 98 3.26 -1.86 13.62
C VAL A 98 4.41 -2.74 13.17
N ALA A 99 4.42 -3.09 11.89
CA ALA A 99 5.46 -3.91 11.28
C ALA A 99 5.82 -3.39 9.88
N ILE A 100 6.98 -3.78 9.36
CA ILE A 100 7.42 -3.47 8.00
C ILE A 100 7.95 -4.72 7.32
N LYS A 101 7.81 -4.82 5.99
CA LYS A 101 8.30 -5.97 5.24
C LYS A 101 8.92 -5.60 3.89
N GLY A 102 9.88 -6.40 3.48
CA GLY A 102 10.35 -6.48 2.10
C GLY A 102 9.37 -7.22 1.17
N PRO A 103 9.74 -7.42 -0.09
CA PRO A 103 8.89 -8.12 -1.06
C PRO A 103 8.76 -9.61 -0.72
N LEU A 104 7.64 -10.22 -1.10
CA LEU A 104 7.37 -11.64 -0.87
C LEU A 104 7.08 -12.38 -2.18
N THR A 105 7.61 -13.59 -2.30
CA THR A 105 7.33 -14.51 -3.40
C THR A 105 5.91 -15.08 -3.27
N THR A 106 5.19 -15.16 -4.38
CA THR A 106 3.95 -15.94 -4.44
C THR A 106 4.31 -17.40 -4.73
N PRO A 107 4.02 -18.35 -3.81
CA PRO A 107 4.35 -19.74 -4.03
C PRO A 107 3.62 -20.31 -5.24
N VAL A 108 4.30 -21.10 -6.06
CA VAL A 108 3.71 -21.83 -7.18
C VAL A 108 3.18 -23.17 -6.65
N GLY A 109 1.85 -23.31 -6.53
CA GLY A 109 1.20 -24.49 -5.97
C GLY A 109 0.90 -24.36 -4.47
N GLY A 110 0.16 -25.34 -3.89
CA GLY A 110 -0.03 -25.40 -2.44
C GLY A 110 -1.20 -24.60 -1.84
N GLY A 111 -2.11 -24.06 -2.66
CA GLY A 111 -3.35 -23.43 -2.16
C GLY A 111 -3.23 -21.99 -1.66
N ILE A 112 -2.03 -21.46 -1.44
CA ILE A 112 -1.81 -20.05 -1.12
C ILE A 112 -1.69 -19.29 -2.44
N ARG A 113 -2.63 -18.39 -2.72
CA ARG A 113 -2.63 -17.58 -3.96
C ARG A 113 -1.59 -16.47 -3.92
N SER A 114 -1.47 -15.78 -2.78
CA SER A 114 -0.49 -14.73 -2.54
C SER A 114 -0.28 -14.56 -1.04
N LEU A 115 0.96 -14.50 -0.59
CA LEU A 115 1.30 -14.23 0.80
C LEU A 115 0.89 -12.82 1.23
N ASN A 116 1.01 -11.84 0.32
CA ASN A 116 0.56 -10.47 0.59
C ASN A 116 -0.96 -10.42 0.80
N VAL A 117 -1.74 -11.10 -0.05
CA VAL A 117 -3.20 -11.19 0.12
C VAL A 117 -3.57 -11.90 1.42
N ALA A 118 -2.87 -13.00 1.75
CA ALA A 118 -3.10 -13.72 3.00
C ALA A 118 -2.84 -12.85 4.25
N LEU A 119 -1.74 -12.08 4.27
CA LEU A 119 -1.45 -11.13 5.34
C LEU A 119 -2.56 -10.08 5.48
N ARG A 120 -2.98 -9.46 4.38
CA ARG A 120 -4.02 -8.42 4.35
C ARG A 120 -5.36 -8.94 4.89
N GLN A 121 -5.78 -10.13 4.43
CA GLN A 121 -7.05 -10.72 4.85
C GLN A 121 -7.02 -11.24 6.29
N GLN A 122 -5.96 -11.96 6.68
CA GLN A 122 -5.87 -12.54 8.02
C GLN A 122 -5.65 -11.51 9.13
N LEU A 123 -5.06 -10.35 8.81
CA LEU A 123 -4.85 -9.25 9.75
C LEU A 123 -5.93 -8.14 9.61
N ASP A 124 -6.92 -8.33 8.75
CA ASP A 124 -7.95 -7.34 8.38
C ASP A 124 -7.37 -5.94 8.06
N LEU A 125 -6.32 -5.92 7.24
CA LEU A 125 -5.68 -4.70 6.78
C LEU A 125 -6.47 -4.14 5.58
N TYR A 126 -7.60 -3.54 5.84
CA TYR A 126 -8.59 -3.17 4.82
C TYR A 126 -8.23 -1.93 3.99
N ILE A 127 -7.22 -1.16 4.39
CA ILE A 127 -6.69 -0.03 3.64
C ILE A 127 -5.33 -0.41 3.05
N CYS A 128 -5.20 -0.35 1.73
CA CYS A 128 -3.89 -0.28 1.08
C CYS A 128 -3.63 1.18 0.70
N LEU A 129 -2.72 1.82 1.42
CA LEU A 129 -2.37 3.22 1.28
C LEU A 129 -1.12 3.36 0.42
N ARG A 130 -1.22 4.08 -0.70
CA ARG A 130 -0.11 4.27 -1.67
C ARG A 130 -0.01 5.74 -2.07
N PRO A 131 0.83 6.55 -1.40
CA PRO A 131 1.15 7.90 -1.85
C PRO A 131 1.96 7.87 -3.14
N VAL A 132 1.64 8.75 -4.06
CA VAL A 132 2.37 8.94 -5.32
C VAL A 132 2.69 10.42 -5.46
N ARG A 133 3.99 10.75 -5.40
CA ARG A 133 4.47 12.11 -5.59
C ARG A 133 5.77 12.11 -6.40
N TYR A 134 6.01 13.20 -7.09
CA TYR A 134 7.24 13.40 -7.83
C TYR A 134 8.35 13.95 -6.93
N PHE A 135 9.55 13.44 -7.10
CA PHE A 135 10.78 13.99 -6.53
C PHE A 135 11.55 14.71 -7.63
N ASP A 136 11.91 15.97 -7.40
CA ASP A 136 12.57 16.80 -8.41
C ASP A 136 13.85 16.16 -8.96
N GLY A 137 13.93 16.07 -10.30
CA GLY A 137 15.02 15.42 -10.99
C GLY A 137 14.83 13.94 -11.29
N THR A 138 13.76 13.30 -10.79
CA THR A 138 13.45 11.91 -11.13
C THR A 138 13.08 11.76 -12.61
N PRO A 139 13.60 10.74 -13.33
CA PRO A 139 13.18 10.47 -14.69
C PRO A 139 11.67 10.16 -14.77
N SER A 140 10.98 10.80 -15.73
CA SER A 140 9.55 10.62 -15.93
C SER A 140 9.18 10.55 -17.40
N PRO A 141 8.19 9.70 -17.77
CA PRO A 141 7.66 9.63 -19.13
C PRO A 141 6.65 10.74 -19.45
N VAL A 142 6.17 11.49 -18.43
CA VAL A 142 5.19 12.56 -18.62
C VAL A 142 5.87 13.94 -18.62
N LYS A 143 5.20 14.95 -19.19
CA LYS A 143 5.78 16.29 -19.38
C LYS A 143 5.86 17.09 -18.07
N HIS A 144 4.88 16.90 -17.18
CA HIS A 144 4.70 17.66 -15.95
C HIS A 144 4.47 16.74 -14.76
N PRO A 145 5.46 15.89 -14.40
CA PRO A 145 5.31 14.95 -13.29
C PRO A 145 5.15 15.66 -11.94
N GLU A 146 5.63 16.88 -11.81
CA GLU A 146 5.50 17.73 -10.62
C GLU A 146 4.05 18.06 -10.26
N LEU A 147 3.11 17.89 -11.19
CA LEU A 147 1.67 18.05 -10.94
C LEU A 147 1.01 16.80 -10.35
N THR A 148 1.75 15.70 -10.21
CA THR A 148 1.25 14.46 -9.64
C THR A 148 1.60 14.39 -8.15
N ASP A 149 0.60 14.61 -7.31
CA ASP A 149 0.66 14.41 -5.87
C ASP A 149 -0.68 13.82 -5.42
N MET A 150 -0.78 12.49 -5.47
CA MET A 150 -2.00 11.75 -5.16
C MET A 150 -1.75 10.71 -4.07
N VAL A 151 -2.80 10.42 -3.31
CA VAL A 151 -2.76 9.37 -2.30
C VAL A 151 -3.89 8.37 -2.58
N ILE A 152 -3.53 7.12 -2.88
CA ILE A 152 -4.48 6.08 -3.21
C ILE A 152 -4.87 5.31 -1.95
N PHE A 153 -6.17 5.28 -1.65
CA PHE A 153 -6.84 4.39 -0.71
C PHE A 153 -7.47 3.25 -1.51
N ARG A 154 -6.76 2.15 -1.62
CA ARG A 154 -7.20 0.94 -2.29
C ARG A 154 -7.88 0.04 -1.29
N GLU A 155 -9.12 -0.39 -1.58
CA GLU A 155 -9.78 -1.46 -0.82
C GLU A 155 -8.89 -2.72 -0.86
N ASN A 156 -8.82 -3.45 0.25
CA ASN A 156 -7.78 -4.46 0.41
C ASN A 156 -8.28 -5.82 0.92
N ALA A 157 -9.58 -5.97 1.16
CA ALA A 157 -10.19 -7.19 1.75
C ALA A 157 -11.15 -7.91 0.80
N GLU A 158 -11.81 -7.21 -0.10
CA GLU A 158 -12.85 -7.70 -1.00
C GLU A 158 -12.43 -7.70 -2.47
N ASP A 159 -13.39 -7.52 -3.37
CA ASP A 159 -13.22 -7.53 -4.81
C ASP A 159 -12.85 -8.93 -5.34
N ILE A 160 -12.35 -9.02 -6.54
CA ILE A 160 -11.85 -10.29 -7.10
C ILE A 160 -10.67 -10.88 -6.31
N TYR A 161 -10.00 -10.06 -5.50
CA TYR A 161 -8.94 -10.48 -4.59
C TYR A 161 -9.43 -11.37 -3.43
N ALA A 162 -10.75 -11.45 -3.19
CA ALA A 162 -11.35 -12.46 -2.31
C ALA A 162 -11.04 -13.90 -2.78
N GLY A 163 -10.66 -14.04 -4.05
CA GLY A 163 -10.17 -15.30 -4.60
C GLY A 163 -11.27 -16.37 -4.78
N ILE A 164 -12.52 -15.96 -4.92
CA ILE A 164 -13.65 -16.86 -5.13
C ILE A 164 -13.77 -17.13 -6.62
N GLU A 165 -13.14 -18.22 -7.07
CA GLU A 165 -13.18 -18.60 -8.49
C GLU A 165 -13.02 -20.11 -8.70
N TRP A 166 -13.50 -20.58 -9.84
CA TRP A 166 -13.45 -21.98 -10.26
C TRP A 166 -12.87 -22.10 -11.67
N LYS A 167 -12.00 -23.09 -11.80
CA LYS A 167 -11.27 -23.37 -13.05
C LYS A 167 -12.23 -23.87 -14.13
N ALA A 168 -12.05 -23.38 -15.35
CA ALA A 168 -12.76 -23.87 -16.53
C ALA A 168 -12.66 -25.40 -16.66
N GLY A 169 -13.80 -26.07 -16.92
CA GLY A 169 -13.90 -27.51 -17.06
C GLY A 169 -13.81 -28.29 -15.75
N SER A 170 -13.85 -27.63 -14.59
CA SER A 170 -14.00 -28.31 -13.30
C SER A 170 -15.47 -28.58 -12.99
N ALA A 171 -15.74 -29.63 -12.21
CA ALA A 171 -17.11 -30.00 -11.77
C ALA A 171 -17.76 -28.87 -10.94
N GLU A 172 -16.94 -28.11 -10.19
CA GLU A 172 -17.37 -26.98 -9.39
C GLU A 172 -17.80 -25.81 -10.28
N ALA A 173 -17.02 -25.49 -11.35
CA ALA A 173 -17.40 -24.46 -12.30
C ALA A 173 -18.71 -24.81 -13.01
N ASP A 174 -18.86 -26.05 -13.46
CA ASP A 174 -20.09 -26.53 -14.10
C ASP A 174 -21.29 -26.41 -13.16
N LYS A 175 -21.12 -26.76 -11.89
CA LYS A 175 -22.17 -26.67 -10.85
C LYS A 175 -22.58 -25.20 -10.62
N VAL A 176 -21.64 -24.26 -10.56
CA VAL A 176 -21.93 -22.83 -10.41
C VAL A 176 -22.68 -22.30 -11.63
N ILE A 177 -22.22 -22.66 -12.85
CA ILE A 177 -22.87 -22.25 -14.10
C ILE A 177 -24.30 -22.80 -14.17
N GLN A 178 -24.50 -24.07 -13.80
CA GLN A 178 -25.81 -24.69 -13.75
C GLN A 178 -26.73 -23.96 -12.77
N PHE A 179 -26.27 -23.67 -11.55
CA PHE A 179 -27.03 -22.92 -10.55
C PHE A 179 -27.43 -21.53 -11.08
N LEU A 180 -26.48 -20.79 -11.65
CA LEU A 180 -26.77 -19.47 -12.21
C LEU A 180 -27.82 -19.52 -13.34
N ARG A 181 -27.79 -20.55 -14.15
CA ARG A 181 -28.74 -20.73 -15.25
C ARG A 181 -30.11 -21.18 -14.73
N ASP A 182 -30.14 -22.23 -13.94
CA ASP A 182 -31.38 -22.94 -13.62
C ASP A 182 -32.14 -22.31 -12.45
N GLU A 183 -31.42 -21.74 -11.45
CA GLU A 183 -32.02 -21.13 -10.26
C GLU A 183 -32.08 -19.59 -10.38
N MET A 184 -31.06 -18.96 -10.99
CA MET A 184 -30.94 -17.49 -11.07
C MET A 184 -31.38 -16.95 -12.44
N GLY A 185 -31.77 -17.78 -13.38
CA GLY A 185 -32.24 -17.36 -14.71
C GLY A 185 -31.18 -16.68 -15.59
N VAL A 186 -29.90 -16.91 -15.31
CA VAL A 186 -28.80 -16.29 -16.06
C VAL A 186 -28.62 -16.96 -17.43
N SER A 187 -28.93 -16.27 -18.52
CA SER A 187 -28.73 -16.73 -19.89
C SER A 187 -27.51 -16.14 -20.60
N LYS A 188 -26.80 -15.23 -19.95
CA LYS A 188 -25.76 -14.42 -20.58
C LYS A 188 -24.37 -15.07 -20.66
N ILE A 189 -24.17 -16.25 -20.05
CA ILE A 189 -22.91 -17.00 -20.18
C ILE A 189 -22.90 -17.63 -21.58
N ARG A 190 -22.22 -16.96 -22.50
CA ARG A 190 -22.28 -17.28 -23.92
C ARG A 190 -21.68 -18.64 -24.27
N PHE A 191 -20.59 -19.01 -23.58
CA PHE A 191 -19.85 -20.26 -23.79
C PHE A 191 -19.69 -20.98 -22.46
N PRO A 192 -20.75 -21.69 -21.98
CA PRO A 192 -20.74 -22.29 -20.64
C PRO A 192 -19.78 -23.47 -20.50
N GLN A 193 -19.49 -24.17 -21.62
CA GLN A 193 -18.50 -25.25 -21.62
C GLN A 193 -17.09 -24.66 -21.56
N GLN A 194 -16.23 -25.23 -20.71
CA GLN A 194 -14.85 -24.74 -20.51
C GLN A 194 -14.79 -23.25 -20.12
N CYS A 195 -15.75 -22.80 -19.30
CA CYS A 195 -15.81 -21.43 -18.79
C CYS A 195 -15.33 -21.38 -17.32
N GLY A 196 -14.36 -20.52 -17.04
CA GLY A 196 -13.99 -20.17 -15.68
C GLY A 196 -14.98 -19.17 -15.08
N ILE A 197 -15.28 -19.27 -13.80
CA ILE A 197 -16.18 -18.35 -13.09
C ILE A 197 -15.46 -17.75 -11.90
N GLY A 198 -15.57 -16.41 -11.73
CA GLY A 198 -15.10 -15.68 -10.56
C GLY A 198 -16.19 -14.79 -9.98
N ILE A 199 -16.15 -14.55 -8.68
CA ILE A 199 -17.10 -13.71 -7.95
C ILE A 199 -16.36 -12.46 -7.45
N LYS A 200 -17.02 -11.31 -7.64
CA LYS A 200 -16.58 -10.00 -7.16
C LYS A 200 -17.49 -9.54 -6.02
N PRO A 201 -17.16 -9.80 -4.75
CA PRO A 201 -17.91 -9.22 -3.63
C PRO A 201 -17.56 -7.75 -3.46
N CYS A 202 -18.55 -6.96 -3.06
CA CYS A 202 -18.43 -5.57 -2.67
C CYS A 202 -19.50 -5.29 -1.62
N SER A 203 -19.09 -4.93 -0.41
CA SER A 203 -20.02 -4.67 0.70
C SER A 203 -20.11 -3.19 1.06
N GLU A 204 -21.24 -2.82 1.69
CA GLU A 204 -21.42 -1.49 2.23
C GLU A 204 -20.41 -1.20 3.36
N GLU A 205 -20.20 -2.16 4.24
CA GLU A 205 -19.27 -2.05 5.36
C GLU A 205 -17.82 -1.86 4.88
N GLY A 206 -17.35 -2.73 3.97
CA GLY A 206 -16.00 -2.63 3.38
C GLY A 206 -15.79 -1.31 2.64
N THR A 207 -16.80 -0.87 1.90
CA THR A 207 -16.75 0.43 1.21
C THR A 207 -16.69 1.59 2.18
N LYS A 208 -17.62 1.65 3.15
CA LYS A 208 -17.74 2.78 4.08
C LYS A 208 -16.49 2.92 4.96
N ARG A 209 -15.91 1.82 5.47
CA ARG A 209 -14.68 1.89 6.27
C ARG A 209 -13.49 2.44 5.47
N LEU A 210 -13.35 2.07 4.21
CA LEU A 210 -12.28 2.60 3.34
C LEU A 210 -12.49 4.08 3.01
N VAL A 211 -13.70 4.47 2.58
CA VAL A 211 -14.00 5.85 2.19
C VAL A 211 -13.93 6.78 3.41
N ARG A 212 -14.34 6.32 4.59
CA ARG A 212 -14.16 7.07 5.85
C ARG A 212 -12.68 7.38 6.09
N ALA A 213 -11.83 6.40 6.01
CA ALA A 213 -10.39 6.57 6.18
C ALA A 213 -9.81 7.56 5.14
N ALA A 214 -10.27 7.51 3.89
CA ALA A 214 -9.84 8.45 2.85
C ALA A 214 -10.29 9.90 3.14
N ILE A 215 -11.50 10.10 3.63
CA ILE A 215 -12.02 11.43 4.02
C ILE A 215 -11.29 11.95 5.26
N GLU A 216 -11.09 11.12 6.28
CA GLU A 216 -10.33 11.48 7.49
C GLU A 216 -8.88 11.84 7.17
N TYR A 217 -8.27 11.13 6.24
CA TYR A 217 -6.95 11.48 5.72
C TYR A 217 -6.95 12.85 5.03
N ALA A 218 -7.94 13.12 4.19
CA ALA A 218 -8.07 14.41 3.51
C ALA A 218 -8.26 15.57 4.52
N ILE A 219 -9.05 15.36 5.57
CA ILE A 219 -9.24 16.32 6.67
C ILE A 219 -7.92 16.58 7.41
N THR A 220 -7.23 15.50 7.82
CA THR A 220 -6.03 15.59 8.65
C THR A 220 -4.84 16.19 7.89
N ASN A 221 -4.72 15.90 6.60
CA ASN A 221 -3.61 16.34 5.75
C ASN A 221 -3.99 17.54 4.86
N GLU A 222 -5.10 18.21 5.15
CA GLU A 222 -5.59 19.41 4.44
C GLU A 222 -5.68 19.24 2.92
N ARG A 223 -6.09 18.04 2.45
CA ARG A 223 -6.26 17.72 1.04
C ARG A 223 -7.59 18.29 0.51
N ASP A 224 -7.61 18.69 -0.75
CA ASP A 224 -8.73 19.44 -1.34
C ASP A 224 -9.85 18.54 -1.86
N SER A 225 -9.60 17.27 -2.15
CA SER A 225 -10.62 16.38 -2.70
C SER A 225 -10.41 14.90 -2.38
N VAL A 226 -11.55 14.16 -2.36
CA VAL A 226 -11.58 12.70 -2.38
C VAL A 226 -12.34 12.25 -3.62
N THR A 227 -11.68 11.48 -4.50
CA THR A 227 -12.26 10.99 -5.74
C THR A 227 -12.56 9.50 -5.65
N LEU A 228 -13.82 9.12 -5.81
CA LEU A 228 -14.27 7.73 -5.88
C LEU A 228 -14.06 7.23 -7.32
N VAL A 229 -13.08 6.35 -7.54
CA VAL A 229 -12.80 5.78 -8.87
C VAL A 229 -13.49 4.44 -9.01
N HIS A 230 -14.33 4.28 -10.03
CA HIS A 230 -15.20 3.12 -10.20
C HIS A 230 -15.55 2.81 -11.66
N LYS A 231 -16.08 1.63 -11.94
CA LYS A 231 -16.69 1.23 -13.21
C LYS A 231 -18.19 0.94 -13.05
N GLY A 232 -18.88 1.77 -12.28
CA GLY A 232 -20.27 1.59 -11.88
C GLY A 232 -21.31 1.68 -13.01
N ASN A 233 -20.95 2.27 -14.18
CA ASN A 233 -21.82 2.26 -15.35
C ASN A 233 -21.99 0.84 -15.95
N ILE A 234 -21.06 -0.07 -15.69
CA ILE A 234 -21.09 -1.49 -16.12
C ILE A 234 -21.43 -2.40 -14.93
N MET A 235 -20.69 -2.29 -13.82
CA MET A 235 -20.86 -3.09 -12.61
C MET A 235 -21.71 -2.33 -11.59
N LYS A 236 -23.03 -2.22 -11.87
CA LYS A 236 -23.95 -1.33 -11.17
C LYS A 236 -24.11 -1.65 -9.68
N PHE A 237 -24.10 -2.95 -9.33
CA PHE A 237 -24.39 -3.43 -7.97
C PHE A 237 -23.14 -3.77 -7.15
N THR A 238 -21.98 -3.54 -7.71
CA THR A 238 -20.69 -3.63 -7.02
C THR A 238 -19.98 -2.28 -7.09
N GLU A 239 -19.33 -1.93 -8.18
CA GLU A 239 -18.62 -0.65 -8.33
C GLU A 239 -19.55 0.57 -8.28
N GLY A 240 -20.78 0.47 -8.81
CA GLY A 240 -21.80 1.51 -8.68
C GLY A 240 -22.26 1.68 -7.24
N ALA A 241 -22.46 0.56 -6.54
CA ALA A 241 -22.78 0.57 -5.12
C ALA A 241 -21.65 1.17 -4.27
N PHE A 242 -20.38 0.84 -4.56
CA PHE A 242 -19.23 1.48 -3.94
C PHE A 242 -19.31 3.01 -4.01
N LYS A 243 -19.55 3.56 -5.20
CA LYS A 243 -19.73 5.00 -5.40
C LYS A 243 -20.89 5.54 -4.57
N ASP A 244 -22.05 4.89 -4.61
CA ASP A 244 -23.26 5.36 -3.95
C ASP A 244 -23.13 5.35 -2.42
N TRP A 245 -22.53 4.28 -1.85
CA TRP A 245 -22.23 4.20 -0.41
C TRP A 245 -21.15 5.20 0.01
N GLY A 246 -20.18 5.50 -0.85
CA GLY A 246 -19.19 6.55 -0.59
C GLY A 246 -19.82 7.93 -0.48
N TYR A 247 -20.74 8.28 -1.37
CA TYR A 247 -21.51 9.54 -1.27
C TYR A 247 -22.46 9.55 -0.09
N GLN A 248 -23.11 8.42 0.21
CA GLN A 248 -23.97 8.31 1.38
C GLN A 248 -23.17 8.59 2.66
N LEU A 249 -22.03 7.95 2.84
CA LEU A 249 -21.13 8.17 3.96
C LEU A 249 -20.73 9.64 4.10
N ALA A 250 -20.30 10.28 3.01
CA ALA A 250 -19.89 11.68 3.01
C ALA A 250 -20.98 12.61 3.52
N ARG A 251 -22.25 12.33 3.18
CA ARG A 251 -23.39 13.12 3.63
C ARG A 251 -23.79 12.82 5.08
N GLU A 252 -23.87 11.53 5.44
CA GLU A 252 -24.43 11.11 6.72
C GLU A 252 -23.43 11.29 7.89
N GLU A 253 -22.16 10.99 7.68
CA GLU A 253 -21.15 11.03 8.75
C GLU A 253 -20.34 12.33 8.76
N PHE A 254 -20.14 12.97 7.61
CA PHE A 254 -19.32 14.18 7.50
C PHE A 254 -20.12 15.46 7.19
N GLY A 255 -21.45 15.38 7.21
CA GLY A 255 -22.31 16.54 6.99
C GLY A 255 -22.21 17.14 5.59
N GLY A 256 -21.92 16.31 4.58
CA GLY A 256 -21.70 16.76 3.22
C GLY A 256 -22.93 17.32 2.54
N GLU A 257 -22.77 18.44 1.83
CA GLU A 257 -23.81 19.13 1.06
C GLU A 257 -23.63 18.87 -0.43
N LEU A 258 -24.74 18.69 -1.15
CA LEU A 258 -24.69 18.51 -2.62
C LEU A 258 -24.19 19.78 -3.32
N ILE A 259 -23.33 19.59 -4.31
CA ILE A 259 -22.87 20.66 -5.21
C ILE A 259 -23.79 20.68 -6.43
N ASP A 260 -24.41 21.82 -6.72
CA ASP A 260 -25.27 22.04 -7.91
C ASP A 260 -26.32 20.95 -8.14
N GLY A 261 -26.89 20.40 -7.05
CA GLY A 261 -27.90 19.34 -7.13
C GLY A 261 -27.34 17.92 -7.24
N GLY A 262 -26.02 17.75 -7.16
CA GLY A 262 -25.36 16.45 -7.10
C GLY A 262 -24.79 15.95 -8.44
N PRO A 263 -24.10 14.78 -8.45
CA PRO A 263 -23.90 13.89 -7.31
C PRO A 263 -22.77 14.32 -6.37
N TRP A 264 -21.91 15.24 -6.79
CA TRP A 264 -20.76 15.69 -5.99
C TRP A 264 -21.16 16.32 -4.67
N VAL A 265 -20.34 16.15 -3.66
CA VAL A 265 -20.59 16.59 -2.29
C VAL A 265 -19.41 17.41 -1.79
N LYS A 266 -19.66 18.49 -1.10
CA LYS A 266 -18.63 19.23 -0.35
C LYS A 266 -18.78 18.99 1.14
N ILE A 267 -17.64 18.81 1.81
CA ILE A 267 -17.51 18.64 3.25
C ILE A 267 -16.70 19.81 3.79
N LYS A 268 -17.05 20.34 4.95
CA LYS A 268 -16.19 21.31 5.65
C LYS A 268 -15.09 20.59 6.44
N ASN A 269 -13.84 20.93 6.18
CA ASN A 269 -12.75 20.51 7.04
C ASN A 269 -12.92 21.17 8.43
N PRO A 270 -13.12 20.41 9.51
CA PRO A 270 -13.38 20.97 10.84
C PRO A 270 -12.17 21.72 11.43
N ASN A 271 -10.95 21.44 10.92
CA ASN A 271 -9.71 22.03 11.44
C ASN A 271 -9.40 23.38 10.77
N THR A 272 -9.73 23.52 9.46
CA THR A 272 -9.33 24.69 8.65
C THR A 272 -10.51 25.51 8.14
N GLY A 273 -11.72 24.94 8.12
CA GLY A 273 -12.91 25.56 7.51
C GLY A 273 -12.95 25.54 5.98
N LYS A 274 -11.90 24.98 5.32
CA LYS A 274 -11.89 24.82 3.86
C LYS A 274 -12.84 23.74 3.40
N ASP A 275 -13.29 23.82 2.16
CA ASP A 275 -14.10 22.78 1.54
C ASP A 275 -13.23 21.63 1.04
N ILE A 276 -13.68 20.39 1.27
CA ILE A 276 -13.16 19.18 0.65
C ILE A 276 -14.23 18.65 -0.28
N VAL A 277 -13.90 18.44 -1.56
CA VAL A 277 -14.85 17.96 -2.56
C VAL A 277 -14.77 16.44 -2.65
N VAL A 278 -15.87 15.75 -2.35
CA VAL A 278 -16.04 14.33 -2.65
C VAL A 278 -16.72 14.21 -4.01
N LYS A 279 -16.02 13.59 -4.96
CA LYS A 279 -16.43 13.45 -6.35
C LYS A 279 -16.20 12.04 -6.86
N ASP A 280 -16.72 11.71 -8.04
CA ASP A 280 -16.46 10.41 -8.66
C ASP A 280 -15.96 10.55 -10.09
N VAL A 281 -15.33 9.49 -10.55
CA VAL A 281 -14.91 9.36 -11.95
C VAL A 281 -14.90 7.88 -12.38
N ILE A 282 -15.32 7.64 -13.63
CA ILE A 282 -15.25 6.31 -14.24
C ILE A 282 -13.78 5.94 -14.48
N ALA A 283 -13.37 4.72 -14.13
CA ALA A 283 -11.99 4.27 -14.09
C ALA A 283 -11.20 4.49 -15.40
N ASP A 284 -11.80 4.20 -16.55
CA ASP A 284 -11.14 4.44 -17.84
C ASP A 284 -10.96 5.94 -18.17
N ALA A 285 -11.88 6.79 -17.75
CA ALA A 285 -11.72 8.23 -17.83
C ALA A 285 -10.63 8.72 -16.87
N PHE A 286 -10.56 8.17 -15.65
CA PHE A 286 -9.52 8.49 -14.68
C PHE A 286 -8.11 8.18 -15.23
N LEU A 287 -7.91 7.03 -15.86
CA LEU A 287 -6.62 6.64 -16.47
C LEU A 287 -6.15 7.61 -17.56
N GLN A 288 -7.06 8.29 -18.26
CA GLN A 288 -6.71 9.38 -19.17
C GLN A 288 -6.39 10.67 -18.40
N GLN A 289 -7.21 11.00 -17.41
CA GLN A 289 -7.16 12.28 -16.72
C GLN A 289 -5.91 12.43 -15.84
N ILE A 290 -5.39 11.36 -15.26
CA ILE A 290 -4.11 11.38 -14.54
C ILE A 290 -2.90 11.74 -15.43
N LEU A 291 -3.02 11.57 -16.76
CA LEU A 291 -2.01 12.00 -17.73
C LEU A 291 -2.23 13.43 -18.19
N LEU A 292 -3.49 13.85 -18.35
CA LEU A 292 -3.87 15.11 -18.96
C LEU A 292 -4.05 16.24 -17.94
N ARG A 293 -4.54 15.92 -16.75
CA ARG A 293 -4.93 16.88 -15.71
C ARG A 293 -4.67 16.34 -14.29
N PRO A 294 -3.44 15.88 -13.98
CA PRO A 294 -3.16 15.24 -12.68
C PRO A 294 -3.45 16.14 -11.49
N ALA A 295 -3.26 17.46 -11.61
CA ALA A 295 -3.52 18.42 -10.54
C ALA A 295 -4.99 18.55 -10.09
N GLU A 296 -5.95 17.93 -10.83
CA GLU A 296 -7.36 17.90 -10.41
C GLU A 296 -7.66 16.78 -9.40
N TYR A 297 -6.70 15.92 -9.09
CA TYR A 297 -6.86 14.74 -8.24
C TYR A 297 -5.92 14.78 -7.05
N ASP A 298 -6.43 14.37 -5.90
CA ASP A 298 -5.72 14.44 -4.63
C ASP A 298 -5.82 13.09 -3.89
N VAL A 299 -6.83 12.86 -3.07
CA VAL A 299 -7.07 11.55 -2.44
C VAL A 299 -7.97 10.72 -3.34
N ILE A 300 -7.57 9.47 -3.61
CA ILE A 300 -8.28 8.54 -4.49
C ILE A 300 -8.78 7.37 -3.65
N ALA A 301 -10.07 7.10 -3.65
CA ALA A 301 -10.64 5.90 -3.06
C ALA A 301 -11.20 4.98 -4.15
N CYS A 302 -10.84 3.70 -4.13
CA CYS A 302 -11.26 2.76 -5.15
C CYS A 302 -11.23 1.31 -4.66
N MET A 303 -11.91 0.44 -5.38
CA MET A 303 -11.90 -0.99 -5.11
C MET A 303 -10.52 -1.60 -5.40
N ASN A 304 -10.32 -2.83 -4.95
CA ASN A 304 -9.03 -3.50 -4.88
C ASN A 304 -8.33 -3.58 -6.25
N LEU A 305 -8.97 -4.11 -7.28
CA LEU A 305 -8.36 -4.25 -8.61
C LEU A 305 -8.04 -2.91 -9.25
N ASN A 306 -8.97 -1.96 -9.19
CA ASN A 306 -8.75 -0.62 -9.72
C ASN A 306 -7.55 0.05 -9.02
N GLY A 307 -7.45 -0.09 -7.71
CA GLY A 307 -6.35 0.46 -6.93
C GLY A 307 -5.00 -0.15 -7.26
N ASP A 308 -4.97 -1.45 -7.59
CA ASP A 308 -3.75 -2.12 -8.04
C ASP A 308 -3.24 -1.51 -9.36
N TYR A 309 -4.10 -1.42 -10.37
CA TYR A 309 -3.74 -0.85 -11.66
C TYR A 309 -3.36 0.64 -11.59
N ILE A 310 -4.15 1.42 -10.86
CA ILE A 310 -3.98 2.87 -10.76
C ILE A 310 -2.69 3.23 -10.05
N SER A 311 -2.35 2.54 -8.94
CA SER A 311 -1.15 2.85 -8.18
C SER A 311 0.13 2.62 -8.98
N ASP A 312 0.20 1.54 -9.77
CA ASP A 312 1.37 1.25 -10.60
C ASP A 312 1.45 2.19 -11.81
N ALA A 313 0.31 2.53 -12.42
CA ALA A 313 0.26 3.51 -13.51
C ALA A 313 0.72 4.91 -13.07
N LEU A 314 0.33 5.34 -11.86
CA LEU A 314 0.77 6.60 -11.26
C LEU A 314 2.24 6.54 -10.84
N ALA A 315 2.68 5.44 -10.23
CA ALA A 315 4.10 5.26 -9.87
C ALA A 315 5.02 5.41 -11.09
N ALA A 316 4.62 4.86 -12.25
CA ALA A 316 5.37 4.99 -13.50
C ALA A 316 5.53 6.46 -13.94
N GLN A 317 4.57 7.32 -13.65
CA GLN A 317 4.61 8.74 -14.01
C GLN A 317 5.60 9.56 -13.17
N VAL A 318 5.91 9.12 -11.97
CA VAL A 318 6.77 9.85 -11.02
C VAL A 318 8.14 9.21 -10.79
N GLY A 319 8.51 8.18 -11.57
CA GLY A 319 9.83 7.57 -11.51
C GLY A 319 9.84 6.04 -11.39
N GLY A 320 8.68 5.42 -11.23
CA GLY A 320 8.52 3.96 -11.19
C GLY A 320 8.39 3.38 -9.78
N ILE A 321 8.15 2.07 -9.75
CA ILE A 321 7.86 1.34 -8.50
C ILE A 321 9.04 1.26 -7.52
N GLY A 322 10.27 1.55 -7.99
CA GLY A 322 11.47 1.58 -7.13
C GLY A 322 11.44 2.66 -6.04
N ILE A 323 10.58 3.67 -6.18
CA ILE A 323 10.36 4.74 -5.20
C ILE A 323 8.88 4.88 -4.81
N ALA A 324 8.06 3.88 -5.07
CA ALA A 324 6.64 3.87 -4.70
C ALA A 324 6.45 3.19 -3.34
N PRO A 325 6.05 3.92 -2.29
CA PRO A 325 5.81 3.33 -0.98
C PRO A 325 4.43 2.71 -0.86
N GLY A 326 4.24 1.86 0.17
CA GLY A 326 2.97 1.28 0.50
C GLY A 326 2.80 0.97 1.99
N ALA A 327 1.56 1.02 2.44
CA ALA A 327 1.14 0.57 3.76
C ALA A 327 -0.18 -0.19 3.66
N ASN A 328 -0.33 -1.20 4.50
CA ASN A 328 -1.60 -1.89 4.71
C ASN A 328 -2.05 -1.63 6.13
N ILE A 329 -3.20 -1.04 6.32
CA ILE A 329 -3.67 -0.52 7.61
C ILE A 329 -5.03 -1.13 7.94
N GLY A 330 -5.16 -1.59 9.16
CA GLY A 330 -6.40 -2.02 9.80
C GLY A 330 -6.57 -1.34 11.15
N ASP A 331 -7.63 -1.65 11.86
CA ASP A 331 -7.92 -1.06 13.16
C ASP A 331 -6.95 -1.53 14.26
N GLU A 332 -6.44 -2.76 14.16
CA GLU A 332 -5.58 -3.35 15.18
C GLU A 332 -4.09 -3.15 14.90
N CYS A 333 -3.69 -3.16 13.64
CA CYS A 333 -2.29 -3.10 13.25
C CYS A 333 -2.08 -2.51 11.85
N ALA A 334 -0.82 -2.15 11.56
CA ALA A 334 -0.36 -1.66 10.27
C ALA A 334 0.88 -2.41 9.81
N LEU A 335 0.92 -2.77 8.52
CA LEU A 335 2.05 -3.44 7.87
C LEU A 335 2.52 -2.60 6.68
N PHE A 336 3.69 -1.98 6.82
CA PHE A 336 4.32 -1.19 5.77
C PHE A 336 5.08 -2.11 4.82
N GLU A 337 5.08 -1.80 3.52
CA GLU A 337 5.69 -2.70 2.53
C GLU A 337 6.23 -1.98 1.30
N ALA A 338 7.31 -2.51 0.72
CA ALA A 338 7.70 -2.18 -0.64
C ALA A 338 6.61 -2.65 -1.63
N THR A 339 6.33 -1.85 -2.65
CA THR A 339 5.27 -2.16 -3.63
C THR A 339 5.76 -3.03 -4.80
N HIS A 340 7.08 -3.11 -5.01
CA HIS A 340 7.68 -3.93 -6.07
C HIS A 340 7.75 -5.42 -5.70
N GLY A 341 7.98 -6.28 -6.70
CA GLY A 341 8.18 -7.72 -6.53
C GLY A 341 9.58 -8.10 -6.05
N THR A 342 9.82 -9.40 -5.95
CA THR A 342 11.05 -10.01 -5.40
C THR A 342 12.26 -9.97 -6.33
N ALA A 343 12.08 -9.79 -7.64
CA ALA A 343 13.14 -9.75 -8.66
C ALA A 343 14.32 -10.72 -8.39
N PRO A 344 14.11 -12.03 -8.27
CA PRO A 344 15.05 -12.99 -7.69
C PRO A 344 16.39 -13.05 -8.45
N LYS A 345 16.40 -12.71 -9.74
CA LYS A 345 17.62 -12.66 -10.54
C LYS A 345 18.63 -11.59 -10.10
N TYR A 346 18.20 -10.62 -9.29
CA TYR A 346 19.05 -9.55 -8.77
C TYR A 346 19.38 -9.71 -7.29
N ALA A 347 18.85 -10.73 -6.63
CA ALA A 347 19.07 -10.98 -5.21
C ALA A 347 20.55 -11.12 -4.85
N GLY A 348 21.00 -10.44 -3.80
CA GLY A 348 22.37 -10.46 -3.31
C GLY A 348 23.38 -9.73 -4.21
N GLN A 349 22.92 -8.94 -5.20
CA GLN A 349 23.83 -8.20 -6.08
C GLN A 349 24.07 -6.76 -5.64
N ASP A 350 23.41 -6.31 -4.59
CA ASP A 350 23.49 -4.92 -4.08
C ASP A 350 23.26 -3.86 -5.19
N LYS A 351 22.28 -4.11 -6.06
CA LYS A 351 22.10 -3.32 -7.30
C LYS A 351 20.77 -2.54 -7.37
N VAL A 352 19.73 -3.07 -6.75
CA VAL A 352 18.37 -2.57 -6.90
C VAL A 352 18.13 -1.29 -6.10
N ASN A 353 17.09 -0.53 -6.48
CA ASN A 353 16.69 0.69 -5.77
C ASN A 353 15.96 0.34 -4.47
N PRO A 354 16.44 0.75 -3.27
CA PRO A 354 15.77 0.51 -2.00
C PRO A 354 14.72 1.58 -1.66
N GLY A 355 14.50 2.56 -2.54
CA GLY A 355 13.66 3.73 -2.27
C GLY A 355 12.23 3.38 -1.88
N SER A 356 11.62 2.36 -2.48
CA SER A 356 10.25 1.93 -2.15
C SER A 356 10.12 1.52 -0.68
N VAL A 357 10.98 0.64 -0.17
CA VAL A 357 10.92 0.21 1.23
C VAL A 357 11.37 1.31 2.19
N ILE A 358 12.32 2.17 1.79
CA ILE A 358 12.76 3.34 2.58
C ILE A 358 11.60 4.34 2.74
N LEU A 359 10.88 4.66 1.67
CA LEU A 359 9.72 5.55 1.72
C LEU A 359 8.53 4.89 2.43
N SER A 360 8.40 3.56 2.39
CA SER A 360 7.41 2.84 3.21
C SER A 360 7.75 2.96 4.70
N ALA A 361 9.03 2.93 5.06
CA ALA A 361 9.48 3.19 6.42
C ALA A 361 9.30 4.66 6.84
N GLU A 362 9.42 5.59 5.90
CA GLU A 362 9.05 7.00 6.12
C GLU A 362 7.57 7.13 6.53
N MET A 363 6.67 6.46 5.80
CA MET A 363 5.24 6.39 6.16
C MET A 363 5.04 5.76 7.54
N MET A 364 5.80 4.70 7.86
CA MET A 364 5.77 4.08 9.19
C MET A 364 6.16 5.08 10.29
N LEU A 365 7.20 5.87 10.09
CA LEU A 365 7.63 6.89 11.06
C LEU A 365 6.54 7.96 11.25
N ARG A 366 5.84 8.39 10.19
CA ARG A 366 4.68 9.29 10.32
C ARG A 366 3.54 8.65 11.10
N HIS A 367 3.26 7.38 10.85
CA HIS A 367 2.25 6.61 11.58
C HIS A 367 2.58 6.50 13.09
N LEU A 368 3.86 6.42 13.43
CA LEU A 368 4.36 6.45 14.81
C LEU A 368 4.35 7.87 15.42
N GLY A 369 4.05 8.92 14.66
CA GLY A 369 4.16 10.32 15.10
C GLY A 369 5.60 10.83 15.16
N TRP A 370 6.53 10.22 14.46
CA TRP A 370 7.95 10.59 14.41
C TRP A 370 8.25 11.41 13.15
N PHE A 371 7.58 12.55 13.03
CA PHE A 371 7.57 13.38 11.83
C PHE A 371 8.95 13.93 11.46
N GLU A 372 9.75 14.34 12.44
CA GLU A 372 11.07 14.91 12.18
C GLU A 372 12.02 13.89 11.53
N ALA A 373 11.95 12.64 11.94
CA ALA A 373 12.74 11.57 11.33
C ALA A 373 12.23 11.24 9.91
N ALA A 374 10.91 11.24 9.70
CA ALA A 374 10.30 11.06 8.39
C ALA A 374 10.71 12.18 7.42
N ASP A 375 10.69 13.44 7.86
CA ASP A 375 11.10 14.60 7.04
C ASP A 375 12.58 14.54 6.64
N LEU A 376 13.45 14.02 7.51
CA LEU A 376 14.86 13.78 7.18
C LEU A 376 15.02 12.74 6.06
N ILE A 377 14.23 11.66 6.07
CA ILE A 377 14.27 10.66 4.99
C ILE A 377 13.86 11.31 3.65
N ILE A 378 12.77 12.08 3.64
CA ILE A 378 12.33 12.78 2.43
C ILE A 378 13.42 13.70 1.92
N LYS A 379 13.99 14.54 2.78
CA LYS A 379 15.09 15.43 2.42
C LYS A 379 16.29 14.67 1.85
N GLY A 380 16.62 13.54 2.46
CA GLY A 380 17.71 12.68 2.01
C GLY A 380 17.48 12.11 0.61
N VAL A 381 16.26 11.59 0.35
CA VAL A 381 15.87 11.07 -0.98
C VAL A 381 15.92 12.19 -2.03
N GLU A 382 15.33 13.34 -1.75
CA GLU A 382 15.38 14.51 -2.64
C GLU A 382 16.83 14.94 -2.92
N GLY A 383 17.68 15.00 -1.90
CA GLY A 383 19.08 15.36 -2.03
C GLY A 383 19.86 14.37 -2.89
N ALA A 384 19.73 13.08 -2.68
CA ALA A 384 20.42 12.06 -3.46
C ALA A 384 20.01 12.10 -4.95
N ILE A 385 18.72 12.21 -5.24
CA ILE A 385 18.19 12.30 -6.61
C ILE A 385 18.67 13.59 -7.28
N LYS A 386 18.56 14.74 -6.62
CA LYS A 386 18.99 16.04 -7.15
C LYS A 386 20.47 16.10 -7.46
N ASN A 387 21.30 15.41 -6.65
CA ASN A 387 22.74 15.28 -6.89
C ASN A 387 23.08 14.17 -7.89
N LYS A 388 22.07 13.52 -8.47
CA LYS A 388 22.21 12.45 -9.45
C LYS A 388 23.07 11.28 -8.96
N THR A 389 23.04 10.99 -7.66
CA THR A 389 23.68 9.85 -7.02
C THR A 389 22.59 8.78 -6.81
N VAL A 390 22.41 7.90 -7.78
CA VAL A 390 21.20 7.07 -7.91
C VAL A 390 21.53 5.64 -8.33
N THR A 391 20.57 4.75 -8.18
CA THR A 391 20.66 3.36 -8.62
C THR A 391 20.46 3.21 -10.14
N TYR A 392 20.72 2.03 -10.68
CA TYR A 392 20.77 1.74 -12.13
C TYR A 392 19.47 2.08 -12.88
N ASP A 393 18.32 1.99 -12.22
CA ASP A 393 17.00 2.27 -12.80
C ASP A 393 16.84 3.74 -13.18
N PHE A 394 17.40 4.65 -12.40
CA PHE A 394 17.45 6.08 -12.69
C PHE A 394 18.68 6.46 -13.49
N GLU A 395 19.86 5.94 -13.14
CA GLU A 395 21.13 6.30 -13.79
C GLU A 395 21.06 6.17 -15.30
N ARG A 396 20.51 5.07 -15.82
CA ARG A 396 20.35 4.82 -17.27
C ARG A 396 19.45 5.84 -18.00
N LEU A 397 18.71 6.66 -17.26
CA LEU A 397 17.73 7.64 -17.78
C LEU A 397 18.14 9.10 -17.44
N MET A 398 19.27 9.28 -16.75
CA MET A 398 19.72 10.59 -16.26
C MET A 398 21.13 10.90 -16.75
N ASP A 399 21.27 11.88 -17.66
CA ASP A 399 22.59 12.31 -18.14
C ASP A 399 23.48 12.79 -17.00
N GLY A 400 24.71 12.24 -16.94
CA GLY A 400 25.72 12.58 -15.96
C GLY A 400 25.43 12.08 -14.53
N ALA A 401 24.54 11.09 -14.39
CA ALA A 401 24.30 10.46 -13.10
C ALA A 401 25.45 9.54 -12.70
N LYS A 402 25.70 9.47 -11.39
CA LYS A 402 26.64 8.54 -10.77
C LYS A 402 25.86 7.30 -10.34
N LEU A 403 26.22 6.17 -10.92
CA LEU A 403 25.66 4.87 -10.54
C LEU A 403 26.07 4.50 -9.11
N LEU A 404 25.12 4.21 -8.26
CA LEU A 404 25.30 3.68 -6.91
C LEU A 404 24.72 2.27 -6.80
N LYS A 405 25.28 1.50 -5.88
CA LYS A 405 24.71 0.25 -5.40
C LYS A 405 23.49 0.52 -4.50
N CYS A 406 22.73 -0.52 -4.16
CA CYS A 406 21.60 -0.44 -3.23
C CYS A 406 22.03 0.15 -1.87
N SER A 407 23.08 -0.41 -1.27
CA SER A 407 23.63 0.06 0.00
C SER A 407 24.17 1.49 -0.09
N GLU A 408 24.94 1.81 -1.15
CA GLU A 408 25.51 3.15 -1.38
C GLU A 408 24.43 4.22 -1.60
N PHE A 409 23.27 3.86 -2.19
CA PHE A 409 22.14 4.79 -2.32
C PHE A 409 21.51 5.09 -0.95
N GLY A 410 21.42 4.08 -0.07
CA GLY A 410 21.06 4.28 1.33
C GLY A 410 22.01 5.27 2.03
N ASP A 411 23.32 5.10 1.85
CA ASP A 411 24.34 6.00 2.42
C ASP A 411 24.21 7.43 1.85
N ALA A 412 23.99 7.56 0.53
CA ALA A 412 23.76 8.88 -0.11
C ALA A 412 22.50 9.58 0.45
N ILE A 413 21.41 8.83 0.74
CA ILE A 413 20.24 9.39 1.41
C ILE A 413 20.62 9.91 2.81
N ILE A 414 21.40 9.17 3.58
CA ILE A 414 21.85 9.59 4.92
C ILE A 414 22.73 10.84 4.87
N GLU A 415 23.61 10.95 3.89
CA GLU A 415 24.47 12.12 3.70
C GLU A 415 23.67 13.41 3.46
N HIS A 416 22.51 13.32 2.82
CA HIS A 416 21.67 14.47 2.46
C HIS A 416 20.55 14.79 3.47
N MET A 417 20.40 14.05 4.54
CA MET A 417 19.43 14.31 5.63
C MET A 417 19.60 15.65 6.34
#